data_3d1f823c25a34e3b9da4a0b2defaa6bd
#
_entry.id   3d1f823c25a34e3b9da4a0b2defaa6bd
#
_cell.length_a   1.000
_cell.length_b   1.000
_cell.length_c   1.000
_cell.angle_alpha   90.00
_cell.angle_beta   90.00
_cell.angle_gamma   90.00
#
_symmetry.space_group_name_H-M   'P 1'
#
loop_
_entity.id
_entity.type
_entity.pdbx_description
1 polymer ?
#
loop_
_entity_poly.entity_id
_entity_poly.type
_entity_poly.pdbx_seq_one_letter_code
_entity_poly.pdbx_strand_id
1 'polypeptide(L)'
;MGLFSFTQEIAMDLGTANTIIMSNDKIVVDEPSVVALDRRTDKMIAVGDRAKLMYEKENPNIRTVRPLRDGVIADFNACEQMMRGLIKKVNTGRRLFTPSLRMVIGVPSGSTEVELRAVRDSAEHAGGRDVYLIFEPMAAAIGIGLDVEAPEGNMIVDIGGGST
;
A
#
# COMPACT_ATOMS: atom_id res chain seq x y z
N MET A 1 30.59 11.01 -4.98
CA MET A 1 30.19 10.12 -6.08
C MET A 1 29.92 8.74 -5.50
N GLY A 2 28.64 8.44 -5.18
CA GLY A 2 28.25 7.13 -4.66
C GLY A 2 28.08 6.16 -5.82
N LEU A 3 28.98 5.20 -5.96
CA LEU A 3 28.85 4.10 -6.88
C LEU A 3 27.65 3.24 -6.44
N PHE A 4 26.66 3.09 -7.36
CA PHE A 4 25.51 2.18 -7.27
C PHE A 4 24.47 2.50 -6.18
N SER A 5 23.82 3.64 -6.26
CA SER A 5 22.49 3.78 -5.64
C SER A 5 21.44 3.22 -6.61
N PHE A 6 21.07 1.94 -6.48
CA PHE A 6 19.92 1.39 -7.17
C PHE A 6 18.67 1.89 -6.45
N THR A 7 17.93 2.80 -7.07
CA THR A 7 16.61 3.22 -6.61
C THR A 7 15.57 2.35 -7.30
N GLN A 8 14.69 1.73 -6.54
CA GLN A 8 13.53 1.03 -7.06
C GLN A 8 12.31 1.92 -6.85
N GLU A 9 11.53 2.11 -7.90
CA GLU A 9 10.29 2.89 -7.87
C GLU A 9 9.10 1.96 -7.84
N ILE A 10 8.14 2.25 -6.96
CA ILE A 10 6.87 1.56 -6.88
C ILE A 10 5.74 2.57 -6.74
N ALA A 11 4.60 2.27 -7.37
CA ALA A 11 3.32 2.91 -7.10
C ALA A 11 2.46 1.93 -6.31
N MET A 12 1.79 2.39 -5.27
CA MET A 12 0.93 1.59 -4.41
C MET A 12 -0.46 2.22 -4.32
N ASP A 13 -1.45 1.44 -4.69
CA ASP A 13 -2.85 1.69 -4.34
C ASP A 13 -3.14 0.93 -3.03
N LEU A 14 -3.33 1.68 -1.95
CA LEU A 14 -3.56 1.13 -0.61
C LEU A 14 -5.06 1.05 -0.32
N GLY A 15 -5.77 0.20 -1.05
CA GLY A 15 -7.21 0.09 -0.97
C GLY A 15 -7.72 -0.69 0.26
N THR A 16 -8.95 -0.39 0.69
CA THR A 16 -9.62 -1.08 1.81
C THR A 16 -9.78 -2.58 1.57
N ALA A 17 -10.12 -2.98 0.35
CA ALA A 17 -10.34 -4.38 -0.01
C ALA A 17 -9.05 -5.06 -0.47
N ASN A 18 -8.35 -4.46 -1.42
CA ASN A 18 -7.12 -4.97 -2.03
C ASN A 18 -6.05 -3.89 -2.03
N THR A 19 -4.80 -4.30 -1.95
CA THR A 19 -3.63 -3.46 -2.19
C THR A 19 -2.96 -3.89 -3.48
N ILE A 20 -2.74 -2.93 -4.39
CA ILE A 20 -2.05 -3.13 -5.67
C ILE A 20 -0.71 -2.44 -5.62
N ILE A 21 0.35 -3.11 -6.08
CA ILE A 21 1.67 -2.50 -6.24
C ILE A 21 2.11 -2.66 -7.70
N MET A 22 2.50 -1.55 -8.28
CA MET A 22 3.13 -1.49 -9.60
C MET A 22 4.63 -1.20 -9.48
N SER A 23 5.41 -1.82 -10.34
CA SER A 23 6.84 -1.53 -10.52
C SER A 23 7.21 -1.76 -11.98
N ASN A 24 7.95 -0.83 -12.59
CA ASN A 24 8.31 -0.87 -14.01
C ASN A 24 7.08 -1.08 -14.93
N ASP A 25 6.04 -0.29 -14.74
CA ASP A 25 4.78 -0.30 -15.52
C ASP A 25 4.02 -1.64 -15.51
N LYS A 26 4.28 -2.47 -14.50
CA LYS A 26 3.60 -3.75 -14.32
C LYS A 26 3.04 -3.89 -12.92
N ILE A 27 1.86 -4.47 -12.82
CA ILE A 27 1.31 -4.91 -11.54
C ILE A 27 2.15 -6.10 -11.09
N VAL A 28 2.81 -5.94 -9.93
CA VAL A 28 3.67 -6.96 -9.33
C VAL A 28 3.08 -7.56 -8.06
N VAL A 29 2.11 -6.87 -7.47
CA VAL A 29 1.29 -7.34 -6.35
C VAL A 29 -0.15 -6.89 -6.59
N ASP A 30 -1.09 -7.81 -6.46
CA ASP A 30 -2.53 -7.55 -6.36
C ASP A 30 -3.06 -8.54 -5.31
N GLU A 31 -3.23 -8.04 -4.09
CA GLU A 31 -3.52 -8.89 -2.95
C GLU A 31 -4.54 -8.27 -2.01
N PRO A 32 -5.36 -9.08 -1.34
CA PRO A 32 -6.28 -8.59 -0.32
C PRO A 32 -5.56 -7.81 0.79
N SER A 33 -6.14 -6.69 1.21
CA SER A 33 -5.62 -5.87 2.32
C SER A 33 -5.93 -6.53 3.67
N VAL A 34 -5.27 -7.66 3.91
CA VAL A 34 -5.43 -8.49 5.12
C VAL A 34 -4.06 -8.92 5.63
N VAL A 35 -3.89 -8.89 6.94
CA VAL A 35 -2.71 -9.41 7.62
C VAL A 35 -3.13 -10.39 8.73
N ALA A 36 -2.39 -11.48 8.87
CA ALA A 36 -2.51 -12.42 9.98
C ALA A 36 -1.36 -12.22 10.95
N LEU A 37 -1.69 -12.00 12.20
CA LEU A 37 -0.75 -11.72 13.29
C LEU A 37 -0.81 -12.81 14.36
N ASP A 38 0.32 -13.12 14.95
CA ASP A 38 0.40 -13.94 16.15
C ASP A 38 -0.18 -13.15 17.34
N ARG A 39 -1.18 -13.70 18.03
CA ARG A 39 -1.88 -12.99 19.12
C ARG A 39 -1.01 -12.66 20.31
N ARG A 40 0.05 -13.43 20.55
CA ARG A 40 0.94 -13.25 21.70
C ARG A 40 2.05 -12.23 21.43
N THR A 41 2.58 -12.22 20.18
CA THR A 41 3.74 -11.42 19.82
C THR A 41 3.42 -10.22 18.95
N ASP A 42 2.19 -10.19 18.41
CA ASP A 42 1.69 -9.20 17.43
C ASP A 42 2.54 -9.14 16.14
N LYS A 43 3.30 -10.20 15.86
CA LYS A 43 4.14 -10.32 14.67
C LYS A 43 3.37 -10.92 13.50
N MET A 44 3.67 -10.43 12.31
CA MET A 44 3.06 -10.91 11.07
C MET A 44 3.42 -12.38 10.80
N ILE A 45 2.40 -13.20 10.58
CA ILE A 45 2.48 -14.61 10.15
C ILE A 45 2.28 -14.70 8.63
N ALA A 46 1.30 -13.97 8.10
CA ALA A 46 0.95 -13.98 6.69
C ALA A 46 0.34 -12.63 6.26
N VAL A 47 0.33 -12.38 4.96
CA VAL A 47 -0.25 -11.18 4.33
C VAL A 47 -0.94 -11.55 3.03
N GLY A 48 -1.94 -10.77 2.64
CA GLY A 48 -2.64 -10.92 1.37
C GLY A 48 -3.46 -12.21 1.31
N ASP A 49 -3.42 -12.93 0.20
CA ASP A 49 -4.19 -14.16 -0.01
C ASP A 49 -3.96 -15.19 1.09
N ARG A 50 -2.72 -15.35 1.55
CA ARG A 50 -2.41 -16.30 2.63
C ARG A 50 -3.09 -15.90 3.95
N ALA A 51 -3.13 -14.62 4.26
CA ALA A 51 -3.84 -14.12 5.44
C ALA A 51 -5.36 -14.23 5.27
N LYS A 52 -5.88 -13.98 4.07
CA LYS A 52 -7.31 -14.13 3.74
C LYS A 52 -7.80 -15.57 3.97
N LEU A 53 -6.99 -16.57 3.66
CA LEU A 53 -7.32 -17.97 3.95
C LEU A 53 -7.46 -18.28 5.45
N MET A 54 -6.89 -17.45 6.31
CA MET A 54 -6.97 -17.55 7.77
C MET A 54 -8.08 -16.66 8.35
N TYR A 55 -8.63 -15.75 7.54
CA TYR A 55 -9.68 -14.82 7.95
C TYR A 55 -10.94 -15.57 8.35
N GLU A 56 -11.55 -15.15 9.45
CA GLU A 56 -12.78 -15.75 10.01
C GLU A 56 -12.66 -17.24 10.41
N LYS A 57 -11.43 -17.80 10.42
CA LYS A 57 -11.22 -19.16 10.94
C LYS A 57 -10.85 -19.08 12.41
N GLU A 58 -11.49 -19.91 13.21
CA GLU A 58 -11.17 -20.02 14.62
C GLU A 58 -9.75 -20.56 14.81
N ASN A 59 -8.88 -19.69 15.29
CA ASN A 59 -7.54 -20.06 15.74
C ASN A 59 -7.18 -19.19 16.96
N PRO A 60 -7.01 -19.80 18.16
CA PRO A 60 -6.74 -19.03 19.38
C PRO A 60 -5.43 -18.26 19.34
N ASN A 61 -4.49 -18.68 18.50
CA ASN A 61 -3.16 -18.09 18.42
C ASN A 61 -3.00 -17.06 17.28
N ILE A 62 -3.97 -16.97 16.37
CA ILE A 62 -3.89 -16.09 15.19
C ILE A 62 -5.00 -15.05 15.25
N ARG A 63 -4.64 -13.80 14.95
CA ARG A 63 -5.56 -12.70 14.74
C ARG A 63 -5.44 -12.24 13.28
N THR A 64 -6.52 -12.25 12.53
CA THR A 64 -6.56 -11.67 11.19
C THR A 64 -7.18 -10.29 11.24
N VAL A 65 -6.58 -9.33 10.56
CA VAL A 65 -6.94 -7.92 10.59
C VAL A 65 -7.01 -7.36 9.18
N ARG A 66 -8.04 -6.55 8.91
CA ARG A 66 -8.07 -5.60 7.80
C ARG A 66 -7.62 -4.26 8.35
N PRO A 67 -6.40 -3.81 8.03
CA PRO A 67 -5.84 -2.61 8.65
C PRO A 67 -6.45 -1.32 8.12
N LEU A 68 -7.15 -1.39 6.98
CA LEU A 68 -7.83 -0.24 6.37
C LEU A 68 -9.34 -0.37 6.52
N ARG A 69 -10.01 0.75 6.78
CA ARG A 69 -11.46 0.88 6.86
C ARG A 69 -11.86 2.20 6.22
N ASP A 70 -12.82 2.13 5.30
CA ASP A 70 -13.36 3.32 4.62
C ASP A 70 -12.26 4.24 4.03
N GLY A 71 -11.23 3.61 3.42
CA GLY A 71 -10.11 4.33 2.80
C GLY A 71 -9.03 4.81 3.77
N VAL A 72 -9.19 4.64 5.09
CA VAL A 72 -8.24 5.13 6.09
C VAL A 72 -7.60 4.02 6.91
N ILE A 73 -6.43 4.31 7.51
CA ILE A 73 -5.73 3.36 8.38
C ILE A 73 -6.44 3.30 9.74
N ALA A 74 -7.05 2.14 10.03
CA ALA A 74 -7.70 1.85 11.30
C ALA A 74 -6.76 1.17 12.32
N ASP A 75 -5.77 0.41 11.85
CA ASP A 75 -4.73 -0.23 12.68
C ASP A 75 -3.36 0.04 12.06
N PHE A 76 -2.63 1.00 12.65
CA PHE A 76 -1.33 1.46 12.13
C PHE A 76 -0.29 0.34 12.11
N ASN A 77 -0.15 -0.40 13.20
CA ASN A 77 0.83 -1.49 13.30
C ASN A 77 0.55 -2.61 12.30
N ALA A 78 -0.71 -3.00 12.15
CA ALA A 78 -1.12 -3.99 11.17
C ALA A 78 -0.90 -3.50 9.73
N CYS A 79 -1.16 -2.21 9.46
CA CYS A 79 -0.92 -1.59 8.14
C CYS A 79 0.56 -1.57 7.78
N GLU A 80 1.43 -1.12 8.68
CA GLU A 80 2.87 -1.13 8.49
C GLU A 80 3.39 -2.55 8.19
N GLN A 81 2.97 -3.53 8.97
CA GLN A 81 3.37 -4.93 8.76
C GLN A 81 2.85 -5.49 7.44
N MET A 82 1.60 -5.14 7.06
CA MET A 82 1.02 -5.49 5.76
C MET A 82 1.83 -4.91 4.61
N MET A 83 2.09 -3.61 4.61
CA MET A 83 2.88 -2.93 3.59
C MET A 83 4.28 -3.55 3.47
N ARG A 84 4.96 -3.75 4.59
CA ARG A 84 6.27 -4.41 4.64
C ARG A 84 6.25 -5.82 4.05
N GLY A 85 5.19 -6.58 4.33
CA GLY A 85 5.00 -7.93 3.80
C GLY A 85 4.75 -7.95 2.30
N LEU A 86 3.94 -7.01 1.78
CA LEU A 86 3.64 -6.88 0.35
C LEU A 86 4.85 -6.35 -0.44
N ILE A 87 5.58 -5.37 0.10
CA ILE A 87 6.83 -4.87 -0.52
C ILE A 87 7.87 -5.97 -0.65
N LYS A 88 7.97 -6.89 0.31
CA LYS A 88 8.86 -8.04 0.21
C LYS A 88 8.52 -8.95 -0.97
N LYS A 89 7.26 -9.04 -1.39
CA LYS A 89 6.85 -9.81 -2.57
C LYS A 89 7.33 -9.17 -3.88
N VAL A 90 7.49 -7.85 -3.92
CA VAL A 90 8.05 -7.14 -5.09
C VAL A 90 9.51 -7.54 -5.32
N ASN A 91 10.25 -7.81 -4.24
CA ASN A 91 11.68 -8.07 -4.25
C ASN A 91 12.01 -9.57 -4.20
N THR A 92 11.45 -10.38 -5.11
CA THR A 92 11.63 -11.86 -5.13
C THR A 92 13.00 -12.34 -5.61
N GLY A 93 13.88 -11.44 -6.08
CA GLY A 93 15.23 -11.80 -6.55
C GLY A 93 16.25 -11.85 -5.41
N ARG A 94 17.24 -12.79 -5.52
CA ARG A 94 18.47 -12.76 -4.70
C ARG A 94 19.29 -11.52 -5.06
N ARG A 95 18.99 -10.38 -4.43
CA ARG A 95 19.81 -9.18 -4.55
C ARG A 95 20.78 -9.10 -3.38
N LEU A 96 22.05 -8.88 -3.66
CA LEU A 96 23.10 -8.66 -2.65
C LEU A 96 22.94 -7.32 -1.91
N PHE A 97 22.18 -6.39 -2.49
CA PHE A 97 21.93 -5.06 -1.92
C PHE A 97 20.44 -4.74 -1.96
N THR A 98 19.93 -4.20 -0.86
CA THR A 98 18.56 -3.68 -0.79
C THR A 98 18.51 -2.33 -1.51
N PRO A 99 17.70 -2.16 -2.57
CA PRO A 99 17.58 -0.88 -3.25
C PRO A 99 16.95 0.16 -2.33
N SER A 100 17.30 1.42 -2.55
CA SER A 100 16.54 2.54 -2.00
C SER A 100 15.15 2.54 -2.63
N LEU A 101 14.10 2.62 -1.82
CA LEU A 101 12.73 2.51 -2.29
C LEU A 101 12.09 3.90 -2.37
N ARG A 102 11.69 4.31 -3.58
CA ARG A 102 10.85 5.46 -3.83
C ARG A 102 9.41 4.99 -4.04
N MET A 103 8.47 5.59 -3.31
CA MET A 103 7.08 5.17 -3.31
C MET A 103 6.16 6.33 -3.67
N VAL A 104 5.18 6.07 -4.54
CA VAL A 104 4.00 6.92 -4.75
C VAL A 104 2.80 6.14 -4.24
N ILE A 105 1.99 6.73 -3.36
CA ILE A 105 0.85 6.06 -2.72
C ILE A 105 -0.41 6.86 -2.98
N GLY A 106 -1.44 6.18 -3.49
CA GLY A 106 -2.79 6.72 -3.64
C GLY A 106 -3.44 6.94 -2.27
N VAL A 107 -4.12 8.07 -2.12
CA VAL A 107 -4.89 8.44 -0.93
C VAL A 107 -6.22 9.07 -1.32
N PRO A 108 -7.30 8.85 -0.55
CA PRO A 108 -8.59 9.49 -0.81
C PRO A 108 -8.51 11.01 -0.77
N SER A 109 -9.29 11.69 -1.63
CA SER A 109 -9.29 13.16 -1.70
C SER A 109 -9.74 13.85 -0.41
N GLY A 110 -10.58 13.18 0.39
CA GLY A 110 -11.08 13.67 1.67
C GLY A 110 -10.17 13.39 2.87
N SER A 111 -8.97 12.84 2.64
CA SER A 111 -8.05 12.50 3.73
C SER A 111 -7.63 13.74 4.53
N THR A 112 -7.68 13.63 5.85
CA THR A 112 -7.19 14.63 6.79
C THR A 112 -5.66 14.64 6.84
N GLU A 113 -5.05 15.71 7.29
CA GLU A 113 -3.60 15.81 7.49
C GLU A 113 -3.05 14.69 8.39
N VAL A 114 -3.83 14.25 9.38
CA VAL A 114 -3.45 13.17 10.29
C VAL A 114 -3.40 11.83 9.54
N GLU A 115 -4.37 11.57 8.68
CA GLU A 115 -4.44 10.35 7.86
C GLU A 115 -3.32 10.33 6.81
N LEU A 116 -3.08 11.45 6.13
CA LEU A 116 -1.96 11.59 5.18
C LEU A 116 -0.62 11.30 5.85
N ARG A 117 -0.43 11.84 7.06
CA ARG A 117 0.77 11.57 7.86
C ARG A 117 0.87 10.10 8.24
N ALA A 118 -0.24 9.48 8.67
CA ALA A 118 -0.27 8.06 9.04
C ALA A 118 0.15 7.16 7.87
N VAL A 119 -0.33 7.44 6.65
CA VAL A 119 0.07 6.71 5.44
C VAL A 119 1.57 6.88 5.18
N ARG A 120 2.08 8.11 5.23
CA ARG A 120 3.50 8.41 5.02
C ARG A 120 4.39 7.70 6.03
N ASP A 121 4.09 7.83 7.32
CA ASP A 121 4.86 7.22 8.39
C ASP A 121 4.85 5.67 8.26
N SER A 122 3.70 5.08 7.93
CA SER A 122 3.60 3.62 7.67
C SER A 122 4.48 3.18 6.51
N ALA A 123 4.52 3.95 5.42
CA ALA A 123 5.32 3.66 4.25
C ALA A 123 6.83 3.78 4.53
N GLU A 124 7.24 4.82 5.24
CA GLU A 124 8.63 5.02 5.67
C GLU A 124 9.09 3.88 6.59
N HIS A 125 8.29 3.50 7.57
CA HIS A 125 8.55 2.36 8.43
C HIS A 125 8.56 1.02 7.67
N ALA A 126 7.79 0.90 6.60
CA ALA A 126 7.82 -0.29 5.74
C ALA A 126 9.06 -0.36 4.83
N GLY A 127 9.87 0.69 4.77
CA GLY A 127 11.14 0.75 4.05
C GLY A 127 11.18 1.77 2.92
N GLY A 128 10.16 2.62 2.77
CA GLY A 128 10.17 3.75 1.85
C GLY A 128 11.20 4.79 2.29
N ARG A 129 12.07 5.22 1.38
CA ARG A 129 13.01 6.31 1.61
C ARG A 129 12.44 7.65 1.19
N ASP A 130 11.85 7.68 -0.02
CA ASP A 130 11.23 8.85 -0.59
C ASP A 130 9.74 8.49 -0.80
N VAL A 131 8.84 9.05 0.01
CA VAL A 131 7.39 8.75 -0.03
C VAL A 131 6.63 9.97 -0.52
N TYR A 132 5.88 9.79 -1.61
CA TYR A 132 5.00 10.77 -2.21
C TYR A 132 3.55 10.28 -2.09
N LEU A 133 2.62 11.18 -1.81
CA LEU A 133 1.20 10.90 -1.79
C LEU A 133 0.54 11.60 -2.98
N ILE A 134 -0.39 10.90 -3.61
CA ILE A 134 -1.22 11.42 -4.71
C ILE A 134 -2.68 11.13 -4.40
N PHE A 135 -3.58 12.06 -4.69
CA PHE A 135 -5.00 11.78 -4.56
C PHE A 135 -5.47 10.76 -5.62
N GLU A 136 -6.22 9.75 -5.18
CA GLU A 136 -6.71 8.65 -6.03
C GLU A 136 -7.38 9.13 -7.32
N PRO A 137 -8.30 10.13 -7.33
CA PRO A 137 -8.88 10.62 -8.57
C PRO A 137 -7.87 11.26 -9.52
N MET A 138 -6.82 11.91 -8.96
CA MET A 138 -5.74 12.48 -9.77
C MET A 138 -4.89 11.38 -10.42
N ALA A 139 -4.55 10.34 -9.63
CA ALA A 139 -3.83 9.17 -10.15
C ALA A 139 -4.62 8.45 -11.25
N ALA A 140 -5.94 8.28 -11.05
CA ALA A 140 -6.82 7.69 -12.04
C ALA A 140 -6.90 8.52 -13.33
N ALA A 141 -7.04 9.86 -13.22
CA ALA A 141 -7.06 10.77 -14.37
C ALA A 141 -5.78 10.65 -15.20
N ILE A 142 -4.62 10.67 -14.55
CA ILE A 142 -3.31 10.48 -15.20
C ILE A 142 -3.25 9.09 -15.87
N GLY A 143 -3.71 8.06 -15.16
CA GLY A 143 -3.67 6.67 -15.63
C GLY A 143 -4.49 6.41 -16.89
N ILE A 144 -5.61 7.13 -17.10
CA ILE A 144 -6.42 7.06 -18.32
C ILE A 144 -6.01 8.07 -19.40
N GLY A 145 -4.93 8.83 -19.16
CA GLY A 145 -4.34 9.75 -20.13
C GLY A 145 -5.04 11.11 -20.23
N LEU A 146 -5.77 11.53 -19.20
CA LEU A 146 -6.28 12.90 -19.14
C LEU A 146 -5.13 13.88 -18.90
N ASP A 147 -5.17 15.00 -19.59
CA ASP A 147 -4.29 16.13 -19.31
C ASP A 147 -4.81 16.87 -18.06
N VAL A 148 -4.24 16.57 -16.92
CA VAL A 148 -4.63 17.15 -15.62
C VAL A 148 -4.16 18.60 -15.44
N GLU A 149 -3.29 19.09 -16.32
CA GLU A 149 -2.80 20.48 -16.32
C GLU A 149 -3.64 21.38 -17.26
N ALA A 150 -4.47 20.79 -18.11
CA ALA A 150 -5.36 21.54 -18.98
C ALA A 150 -6.44 22.29 -18.17
N PRO A 151 -6.89 23.48 -18.64
CA PRO A 151 -7.90 24.29 -17.94
C PRO A 151 -9.32 23.72 -18.05
N GLU A 152 -9.47 22.50 -18.56
CA GLU A 152 -10.74 21.83 -18.79
C GLU A 152 -11.15 21.04 -17.52
N GLY A 153 -12.44 21.14 -17.15
CA GLY A 153 -12.97 20.39 -16.02
C GLY A 153 -13.26 18.94 -16.41
N ASN A 154 -12.65 17.99 -15.71
CA ASN A 154 -12.92 16.57 -15.83
C ASN A 154 -13.46 16.01 -14.51
N MET A 155 -14.32 14.99 -14.57
CA MET A 155 -14.83 14.30 -13.40
C MET A 155 -14.35 12.85 -13.41
N ILE A 156 -13.76 12.44 -12.31
CA ILE A 156 -13.43 11.04 -12.03
C ILE A 156 -14.36 10.53 -10.93
N VAL A 157 -14.97 9.39 -11.16
CA VAL A 157 -15.74 8.67 -10.14
C VAL A 157 -15.03 7.35 -9.90
N ASP A 158 -14.43 7.22 -8.73
CA ASP A 158 -13.77 6.01 -8.28
C ASP A 158 -14.63 5.32 -7.23
N ILE A 159 -14.96 4.05 -7.45
CA ILE A 159 -15.82 3.25 -6.58
C ILE A 159 -14.98 2.08 -6.06
N GLY A 160 -14.47 2.25 -4.85
CA GLY A 160 -13.62 1.27 -4.17
C GLY A 160 -14.39 0.31 -3.25
N GLY A 161 -13.63 -0.46 -2.47
CA GLY A 161 -14.17 -1.41 -1.50
C GLY A 161 -14.63 -0.77 -0.17
N GLY A 162 -14.31 0.51 0.08
CA GLY A 162 -14.65 1.21 1.32
C GLY A 162 -14.77 2.71 1.18
N SER A 163 -14.48 3.26 0.00
CA SER A 163 -14.60 4.70 -0.31
C SER A 163 -15.14 4.90 -1.72
N THR A 164 -15.72 6.07 -1.94
CA THR A 164 -16.17 6.52 -3.27
C THR A 164 -15.82 7.98 -3.42
#